data_75b076e58cd4a17fbf5fc45a9289023d
#
_entry.id   75b076e58cd4a17fbf5fc45a9289023d
#
_cell.length_a   1.000
_cell.length_b   1.000
_cell.length_c   1.000
_cell.angle_alpha   90.00
_cell.angle_beta   90.00
_cell.angle_gamma   90.00
#
_symmetry.space_group_name_H-M   'P 1'
#
loop_
_entity.id
_entity.type
_entity.pdbx_description
1 polymer ?
#
loop_
_entity_poly.entity_id
_entity_poly.type
_entity_poly.pdbx_seq_one_letter_code
_entity_poly.pdbx_strand_id
1 'polypeptide(L)'
;AGSYPSEVSFTYTGGRERSVTETIEVLSKSFPTTELTVAPGYVQLSPENQERSARESREIGAVYATLTPVAHWREPFQVPIPGAAGGRNFGHRRVFNGEPRAPHSGADLSASTGTEIYASNTGRVVLAKDFFFNGNAVFVDHGFAVYIMYLHLSQIRVAVGDVVERGVIVGLAGATGRVTGPLLHLGARILRARLAPFSLVSLLEATVETE
;
A
#
# COMPACT_ATOMS: atom_id res chain seq x y z
N ALA A 1 -16.19 -7.11 15.66
CA ALA A 1 -16.95 -8.00 14.80
C ALA A 1 -18.43 -7.64 14.90
N GLY A 2 -19.19 -7.80 13.83
CA GLY A 2 -20.62 -7.46 13.77
C GLY A 2 -21.08 -7.28 12.33
N SER A 3 -22.40 -7.16 12.16
CA SER A 3 -23.06 -6.91 10.88
C SER A 3 -23.37 -5.43 10.75
N TYR A 4 -23.01 -4.82 9.64
CA TYR A 4 -23.18 -3.40 9.39
C TYR A 4 -23.92 -3.18 8.08
N PRO A 5 -25.11 -2.53 8.10
CA PRO A 5 -25.76 -2.15 6.87
C PRO A 5 -24.91 -1.09 6.14
N SER A 6 -24.76 -1.24 4.85
CA SER A 6 -24.05 -0.31 3.97
C SER A 6 -24.95 0.02 2.79
N GLU A 7 -25.13 1.29 2.51
CA GLU A 7 -25.87 1.77 1.35
C GLU A 7 -24.91 2.47 0.39
N VAL A 8 -24.97 2.09 -0.88
CA VAL A 8 -24.23 2.74 -1.95
C VAL A 8 -25.25 3.35 -2.91
N SER A 9 -25.20 4.66 -3.06
CA SER A 9 -26.08 5.41 -3.96
C SER A 9 -25.32 5.87 -5.19
N PHE A 10 -25.91 5.70 -6.34
CA PHE A 10 -25.38 6.13 -7.64
C PHE A 10 -26.32 7.17 -8.23
N THR A 11 -25.76 8.30 -8.65
CA THR A 11 -26.49 9.31 -9.42
C THR A 11 -25.97 9.27 -10.86
N TYR A 12 -26.85 8.90 -11.80
CA TYR A 12 -26.53 8.85 -13.22
C TYR A 12 -26.58 10.24 -13.85
N THR A 13 -25.89 10.41 -14.96
CA THR A 13 -26.04 11.58 -15.82
C THR A 13 -27.51 11.70 -16.23
N GLY A 14 -28.18 12.80 -15.84
CA GLY A 14 -29.64 12.98 -16.03
C GLY A 14 -30.46 12.88 -14.73
N GLY A 15 -29.76 12.72 -13.55
CA GLY A 15 -30.40 12.86 -12.24
C GLY A 15 -31.14 11.62 -11.73
N ARG A 16 -31.10 10.48 -12.46
CA ARG A 16 -31.64 9.22 -11.97
C ARG A 16 -30.75 8.67 -10.85
N GLU A 17 -31.34 8.32 -9.74
CA GLU A 17 -30.65 7.70 -8.60
C GLU A 17 -30.95 6.21 -8.51
N ARG A 18 -29.99 5.46 -8.04
CA ARG A 18 -30.11 4.05 -7.66
C ARG A 18 -29.34 3.83 -6.37
N SER A 19 -29.96 3.19 -5.39
CA SER A 19 -29.28 2.72 -4.18
C SER A 19 -29.26 1.20 -4.14
N VAL A 20 -28.17 0.66 -3.60
CA VAL A 20 -28.00 -0.76 -3.28
C VAL A 20 -27.64 -0.84 -1.81
N THR A 21 -28.41 -1.60 -1.04
CA THR A 21 -28.15 -1.84 0.37
C THR A 21 -27.65 -3.27 0.54
N GLU A 22 -26.48 -3.40 1.19
CA GLU A 22 -25.84 -4.68 1.48
C GLU A 22 -25.44 -4.73 2.95
N THR A 23 -25.38 -5.92 3.52
CA THR A 23 -24.88 -6.11 4.88
C THR A 23 -23.43 -6.56 4.83
N ILE A 24 -22.54 -5.74 5.44
CA ILE A 24 -21.12 -6.07 5.56
C ILE A 24 -20.90 -6.81 6.90
N GLU A 25 -20.48 -8.06 6.80
CA GLU A 25 -20.07 -8.86 7.95
C GLU A 25 -18.60 -8.61 8.30
N VAL A 26 -18.36 -8.04 9.48
CA VAL A 26 -17.01 -7.83 10.02
C VAL A 26 -16.68 -8.99 10.96
N LEU A 27 -15.77 -9.84 10.52
CA LEU A 27 -15.34 -11.01 11.29
C LEU A 27 -14.19 -10.65 12.24
N SER A 28 -14.18 -11.26 13.42
CA SER A 28 -13.04 -11.21 14.33
C SER A 28 -11.88 -12.03 13.77
N LYS A 29 -10.67 -11.46 13.78
CA LYS A 29 -9.46 -12.14 13.36
C LYS A 29 -8.33 -11.93 14.36
N SER A 30 -7.70 -13.01 14.78
CA SER A 30 -6.46 -12.95 15.55
C SER A 30 -5.27 -12.85 14.61
N PHE A 31 -4.36 -11.92 14.91
CA PHE A 31 -3.14 -11.71 14.14
C PHE A 31 -1.92 -12.13 14.98
N PRO A 32 -0.97 -12.90 14.40
CA PRO A 32 0.28 -13.24 15.05
C PRO A 32 1.09 -12.01 15.46
N THR A 33 1.95 -12.17 16.47
CA THR A 33 2.96 -11.17 16.82
C THR A 33 4.27 -11.52 16.10
N THR A 34 4.91 -10.52 15.50
CA THR A 34 6.24 -10.64 14.90
C THR A 34 7.20 -9.73 15.66
N GLU A 35 8.22 -10.32 16.25
CA GLU A 35 9.32 -9.61 16.91
C GLU A 35 10.45 -9.38 15.90
N LEU A 36 10.95 -8.16 15.85
CA LEU A 36 11.95 -7.72 14.89
C LEU A 36 13.02 -6.90 15.57
N THR A 37 14.28 -7.13 15.19
CA THR A 37 15.40 -6.30 15.61
C THR A 37 15.78 -5.33 14.50
N VAL A 38 15.77 -4.03 14.82
CA VAL A 38 16.16 -2.96 13.91
C VAL A 38 17.21 -2.06 14.59
N ALA A 39 17.89 -1.23 13.81
CA ALA A 39 18.83 -0.27 14.36
C ALA A 39 18.14 0.63 15.42
N PRO A 40 18.79 0.88 16.59
CA PRO A 40 18.15 1.60 17.70
C PRO A 40 17.54 2.94 17.33
N GLY A 41 18.14 3.68 16.40
CA GLY A 41 17.65 4.97 15.90
C GLY A 41 16.27 4.92 15.22
N TYR A 42 15.75 3.74 14.85
CA TYR A 42 14.39 3.55 14.35
C TYR A 42 13.36 3.28 15.45
N VAL A 43 13.80 3.07 16.68
CA VAL A 43 12.94 2.83 17.85
C VAL A 43 12.96 4.04 18.77
N GLN A 44 14.16 4.53 19.07
CA GLN A 44 14.40 5.75 19.86
C GLN A 44 14.86 6.86 18.91
N LEU A 45 13.92 7.71 18.49
CA LEU A 45 14.18 8.74 17.52
C LEU A 45 14.89 9.94 18.17
N SER A 46 15.93 10.46 17.49
CA SER A 46 16.45 11.79 17.81
C SER A 46 15.39 12.86 17.53
N PRO A 47 15.49 14.06 18.13
CA PRO A 47 14.58 15.18 17.84
C PRO A 47 14.47 15.48 16.34
N GLU A 48 15.58 15.47 15.62
CA GLU A 48 15.64 15.66 14.16
C GLU A 48 14.84 14.59 13.40
N ASN A 49 15.01 13.31 13.76
CA ASN A 49 14.27 12.21 13.13
C ASN A 49 12.79 12.20 13.51
N GLN A 50 12.43 12.67 14.70
CA GLN A 50 11.02 12.89 15.08
C GLN A 50 10.39 13.95 14.17
N GLU A 51 11.07 15.10 14.00
CA GLU A 51 10.59 16.17 13.13
C GLU A 51 10.51 15.74 11.67
N ARG A 52 11.54 15.04 11.16
CA ARG A 52 11.56 14.48 9.81
C ARG A 52 10.38 13.54 9.58
N SER A 53 10.19 12.55 10.45
CA SER A 53 9.11 11.56 10.32
C SER A 53 7.72 12.18 10.43
N ALA A 54 7.56 13.22 11.28
CA ALA A 54 6.30 13.96 11.41
C ALA A 54 5.99 14.77 10.14
N ARG A 55 6.99 15.42 9.52
CA ARG A 55 6.84 16.13 8.25
C ARG A 55 6.46 15.17 7.13
N GLU A 56 7.17 14.06 7.01
CA GLU A 56 6.92 13.02 6.01
C GLU A 56 5.53 12.39 6.16
N SER A 57 5.08 12.18 7.41
CA SER A 57 3.73 11.67 7.68
C SER A 57 2.63 12.64 7.22
N ARG A 58 2.85 13.96 7.38
CA ARG A 58 1.92 14.98 6.87
C ARG A 58 1.88 14.99 5.35
N GLU A 59 3.03 14.88 4.68
CA GLU A 59 3.13 14.82 3.23
C GLU A 59 2.38 13.62 2.66
N ILE A 60 2.61 12.42 3.22
CA ILE A 60 1.88 11.21 2.84
C ILE A 60 0.38 11.36 3.12
N GLY A 61 0.02 11.97 4.25
CA GLY A 61 -1.37 12.24 4.62
C GLY A 61 -2.09 13.15 3.64
N ALA A 62 -1.39 14.16 3.09
CA ALA A 62 -1.92 15.06 2.09
C ALA A 62 -2.23 14.33 0.76
N VAL A 63 -1.35 13.40 0.34
CA VAL A 63 -1.62 12.55 -0.83
C VAL A 63 -2.91 11.76 -0.66
N TYR A 64 -3.11 11.13 0.50
CA TYR A 64 -4.32 10.33 0.75
C TYR A 64 -5.59 11.15 0.93
N ALA A 65 -5.49 12.45 1.11
CA ALA A 65 -6.63 13.36 1.14
C ALA A 65 -7.12 13.76 -0.25
N THR A 66 -6.33 13.45 -1.29
CA THR A 66 -6.69 13.74 -2.68
C THR A 66 -7.57 12.62 -3.23
N LEU A 67 -8.66 12.99 -3.89
CA LEU A 67 -9.53 12.07 -4.61
C LEU A 67 -9.44 12.34 -6.11
N THR A 68 -8.85 11.41 -6.85
CA THR A 68 -8.88 11.41 -8.31
C THR A 68 -10.16 10.69 -8.75
N PRO A 69 -11.15 11.39 -9.36
CA PRO A 69 -12.49 10.83 -9.60
C PRO A 69 -12.57 9.97 -10.88
N VAL A 70 -11.45 9.37 -11.28
CA VAL A 70 -11.32 8.53 -12.48
C VAL A 70 -10.46 7.33 -12.15
N ALA A 71 -10.89 6.13 -12.50
CA ALA A 71 -10.04 4.94 -12.46
C ALA A 71 -8.98 5.02 -13.57
N HIS A 72 -7.73 4.79 -13.21
CA HIS A 72 -6.65 4.67 -14.20
C HIS A 72 -6.45 3.22 -14.66
N TRP A 73 -7.00 2.25 -13.92
CA TRP A 73 -6.90 0.82 -14.27
C TRP A 73 -8.09 0.37 -15.12
N ARG A 74 -7.84 -0.64 -15.98
CA ARG A 74 -8.85 -1.34 -16.78
C ARG A 74 -8.76 -2.85 -16.65
N GLU A 75 -7.66 -3.34 -16.08
CA GLU A 75 -7.34 -4.74 -15.90
C GLU A 75 -7.21 -5.07 -14.40
N PRO A 76 -7.26 -6.34 -13.99
CA PRO A 76 -6.98 -6.75 -12.63
C PRO A 76 -5.58 -6.30 -12.17
N PHE A 77 -5.44 -6.00 -10.88
CA PHE A 77 -4.14 -5.70 -10.29
C PHE A 77 -3.25 -6.95 -10.29
N GLN A 78 -1.96 -6.77 -10.54
CA GLN A 78 -0.98 -7.85 -10.51
C GLN A 78 -0.05 -7.76 -9.31
N VAL A 79 0.56 -8.88 -8.96
CA VAL A 79 1.64 -8.94 -7.97
C VAL A 79 2.88 -8.25 -8.55
N PRO A 80 3.52 -7.31 -7.83
CA PRO A 80 4.65 -6.53 -8.36
C PRO A 80 5.95 -7.31 -8.53
N ILE A 81 6.05 -8.51 -7.98
CA ILE A 81 7.17 -9.45 -8.19
C ILE A 81 6.56 -10.81 -8.52
N PRO A 82 6.56 -11.24 -9.78
CA PRO A 82 6.01 -12.54 -10.17
C PRO A 82 6.70 -13.69 -9.42
N GLY A 83 5.90 -14.58 -8.83
CA GLY A 83 6.40 -15.76 -8.11
C GLY A 83 7.07 -15.48 -6.76
N ALA A 84 7.09 -14.24 -6.27
CA ALA A 84 7.70 -13.94 -4.97
C ALA A 84 6.99 -14.65 -3.82
N ALA A 85 7.78 -15.19 -2.89
CA ALA A 85 7.29 -15.74 -1.63
C ALA A 85 6.93 -14.62 -0.64
N GLY A 86 6.04 -14.90 0.31
CA GLY A 86 5.65 -13.96 1.37
C GLY A 86 4.25 -13.39 1.20
N GLY A 87 4.05 -12.15 1.66
CA GLY A 87 2.80 -11.40 1.47
C GLY A 87 1.65 -11.74 2.42
N ARG A 88 1.80 -12.71 3.32
CA ARG A 88 0.72 -13.15 4.24
C ARG A 88 0.79 -12.52 5.63
N ASN A 89 1.60 -11.48 5.82
CA ASN A 89 1.88 -10.87 7.11
C ASN A 89 1.19 -9.51 7.34
N PHE A 90 0.20 -9.16 6.52
CA PHE A 90 -0.67 -8.00 6.78
C PHE A 90 -1.39 -8.15 8.12
N GLY A 91 -1.41 -7.08 8.91
CA GLY A 91 -2.07 -7.04 10.22
C GLY A 91 -1.27 -7.69 11.37
N HIS A 92 -0.14 -8.35 11.11
CA HIS A 92 0.68 -8.88 12.19
C HIS A 92 1.03 -7.77 13.19
N ARG A 93 0.88 -8.06 14.48
CA ARG A 93 1.38 -7.18 15.55
C ARG A 93 2.89 -7.10 15.45
N ARG A 94 3.43 -5.90 15.53
CA ARG A 94 4.88 -5.66 15.42
C ARG A 94 5.46 -5.25 16.76
N VAL A 95 6.55 -5.89 17.15
CA VAL A 95 7.37 -5.52 18.30
C VAL A 95 8.80 -5.28 17.78
N PHE A 96 9.28 -4.05 17.89
CA PHE A 96 10.64 -3.70 17.48
C PHE A 96 11.52 -3.48 18.71
N ASN A 97 12.57 -4.29 18.85
CA ASN A 97 13.51 -4.23 19.98
C ASN A 97 12.79 -4.27 21.35
N GLY A 98 11.74 -5.10 21.48
CA GLY A 98 10.92 -5.20 22.69
C GLY A 98 9.79 -4.17 22.81
N GLU A 99 9.73 -3.16 21.92
CA GLU A 99 8.73 -2.08 21.95
C GLU A 99 7.55 -2.38 21.01
N PRO A 100 6.30 -2.44 21.52
CA PRO A 100 5.12 -2.58 20.68
C PRO A 100 4.98 -1.41 19.70
N ARG A 101 4.60 -1.71 18.47
CA ARG A 101 4.38 -0.74 17.39
C ARG A 101 3.04 -1.00 16.68
N ALA A 102 2.67 -0.08 15.80
CA ALA A 102 1.48 -0.25 14.96
C ALA A 102 1.56 -1.56 14.16
N PRO A 103 0.42 -2.24 13.95
CA PRO A 103 0.37 -3.45 13.15
C PRO A 103 0.92 -3.25 11.75
N HIS A 104 1.37 -4.34 11.14
CA HIS A 104 1.90 -4.36 9.79
C HIS A 104 0.85 -3.88 8.78
N SER A 105 1.16 -2.83 8.05
CA SER A 105 0.20 -2.11 7.21
C SER A 105 0.19 -2.52 5.74
N GLY A 106 0.97 -3.55 5.38
CA GLY A 106 1.11 -4.05 4.01
C GLY A 106 1.54 -5.51 4.01
N ALA A 107 2.15 -5.94 2.94
CA ALA A 107 2.65 -7.28 2.73
C ALA A 107 4.13 -7.25 2.39
N ASP A 108 4.94 -8.06 3.07
CA ASP A 108 6.37 -8.16 2.77
C ASP A 108 6.61 -9.33 1.80
N LEU A 109 7.12 -9.02 0.62
CA LEU A 109 7.50 -9.96 -0.42
C LEU A 109 9.01 -10.18 -0.37
N SER A 110 9.44 -11.43 -0.28
CA SER A 110 10.87 -11.78 -0.28
C SER A 110 11.48 -11.42 -1.64
N ALA A 111 12.55 -10.64 -1.61
CA ALA A 111 13.27 -10.22 -2.82
C ALA A 111 14.73 -9.91 -2.48
N SER A 112 15.64 -10.29 -3.35
CA SER A 112 17.03 -9.86 -3.26
C SER A 112 17.16 -8.39 -3.66
N THR A 113 18.17 -7.70 -3.13
CA THR A 113 18.49 -6.33 -3.58
C THR A 113 18.71 -6.32 -5.09
N GLY A 114 18.07 -5.39 -5.78
CA GLY A 114 18.15 -5.26 -7.24
C GLY A 114 17.07 -6.01 -8.01
N THR A 115 16.21 -6.81 -7.36
CA THR A 115 15.05 -7.44 -8.02
C THR A 115 14.12 -6.35 -8.55
N GLU A 116 13.70 -6.46 -9.80
CA GLU A 116 12.77 -5.52 -10.44
C GLU A 116 11.39 -5.55 -9.80
N ILE A 117 10.84 -4.35 -9.57
CA ILE A 117 9.52 -4.15 -9.00
C ILE A 117 8.64 -3.52 -10.08
N TYR A 118 7.56 -4.21 -10.41
CA TYR A 118 6.64 -3.82 -11.46
C TYR A 118 5.41 -3.10 -10.89
N ALA A 119 4.91 -2.09 -11.60
CA ALA A 119 3.65 -1.43 -11.25
C ALA A 119 2.50 -2.45 -11.24
N SER A 120 1.77 -2.49 -10.13
CA SER A 120 0.65 -3.43 -9.97
C SER A 120 -0.51 -3.14 -10.92
N ASN A 121 -0.65 -1.89 -11.37
CA ASN A 121 -1.61 -1.45 -12.39
C ASN A 121 -1.23 -0.06 -12.91
N THR A 122 -1.98 0.41 -13.91
CA THR A 122 -1.85 1.77 -14.44
C THR A 122 -2.22 2.80 -13.38
N GLY A 123 -1.43 3.86 -13.27
CA GLY A 123 -1.64 4.94 -12.30
C GLY A 123 -0.66 6.09 -12.46
N ARG A 124 -0.82 7.11 -11.64
CA ARG A 124 0.07 8.27 -11.58
C ARG A 124 0.97 8.20 -10.34
N VAL A 125 2.26 8.40 -10.53
CA VAL A 125 3.20 8.52 -9.42
C VAL A 125 2.97 9.83 -8.68
N VAL A 126 2.66 9.72 -7.38
CA VAL A 126 2.35 10.89 -6.52
C VAL A 126 3.45 11.17 -5.50
N LEU A 127 4.25 10.18 -5.13
CA LEU A 127 5.48 10.34 -4.34
C LEU A 127 6.55 9.38 -4.87
N ALA A 128 7.81 9.87 -4.96
CA ALA A 128 8.97 9.08 -5.39
C ALA A 128 10.23 9.68 -4.77
N LYS A 129 10.58 9.25 -3.53
CA LYS A 129 11.74 9.77 -2.79
C LYS A 129 12.11 8.91 -1.60
N ASP A 130 13.20 9.28 -0.91
CA ASP A 130 13.58 8.69 0.37
C ASP A 130 12.77 9.25 1.54
N PHE A 131 12.29 8.33 2.40
CA PHE A 131 11.59 8.59 3.65
C PHE A 131 12.31 7.90 4.81
N PHE A 132 12.27 8.48 5.97
CA PHE A 132 12.95 7.96 7.16
C PHE A 132 12.58 6.51 7.48
N PHE A 133 11.28 6.22 7.56
CA PHE A 133 10.81 4.85 7.86
C PHE A 133 10.66 3.98 6.62
N ASN A 134 10.14 4.54 5.53
CA ASN A 134 9.80 3.77 4.33
C ASN A 134 11.01 3.52 3.42
N GLY A 135 12.15 4.22 3.66
CA GLY A 135 13.28 4.24 2.75
C GLY A 135 12.89 4.82 1.40
N ASN A 136 13.61 4.46 0.35
CA ASN A 136 13.22 4.81 -1.00
C ASN A 136 11.86 4.22 -1.32
N ALA A 137 10.90 5.08 -1.65
CA ALA A 137 9.52 4.69 -1.81
C ALA A 137 8.86 5.34 -3.02
N VAL A 138 7.99 4.60 -3.66
CA VAL A 138 7.10 5.05 -4.74
C VAL A 138 5.66 4.84 -4.33
N PHE A 139 4.84 5.88 -4.49
CA PHE A 139 3.40 5.83 -4.25
C PHE A 139 2.69 6.12 -5.57
N VAL A 140 1.80 5.23 -5.95
CA VAL A 140 1.02 5.33 -7.19
C VAL A 140 -0.46 5.52 -6.85
N ASP A 141 -1.05 6.58 -7.36
CA ASP A 141 -2.49 6.84 -7.35
C ASP A 141 -3.11 6.15 -8.57
N HIS A 142 -3.98 5.21 -8.33
CA HIS A 142 -4.71 4.48 -9.37
C HIS A 142 -6.09 5.10 -9.66
N GLY A 143 -6.46 6.20 -8.96
CA GLY A 143 -7.79 6.80 -9.01
C GLY A 143 -8.75 6.19 -7.98
N PHE A 144 -9.89 6.83 -7.78
CA PHE A 144 -10.91 6.49 -6.76
C PHE A 144 -10.32 6.25 -5.37
N ALA A 145 -9.27 7.04 -5.00
CA ALA A 145 -8.51 6.92 -3.75
C ALA A 145 -7.87 5.54 -3.52
N VAL A 146 -7.60 4.78 -4.57
CA VAL A 146 -6.82 3.54 -4.54
C VAL A 146 -5.35 3.87 -4.70
N TYR A 147 -4.55 3.57 -3.69
CA TYR A 147 -3.10 3.80 -3.68
C TYR A 147 -2.34 2.51 -3.44
N ILE A 148 -1.30 2.30 -4.23
CA ILE A 148 -0.29 1.25 -3.99
C ILE A 148 1.04 1.92 -3.64
N MET A 149 1.73 1.37 -2.64
CA MET A 149 3.02 1.84 -2.17
C MET A 149 4.07 0.74 -2.28
N TYR A 150 5.21 1.08 -2.89
CA TYR A 150 6.38 0.22 -3.05
C TYR A 150 7.50 0.79 -2.19
N LEU A 151 7.85 0.12 -1.07
CA LEU A 151 8.76 0.66 -0.06
C LEU A 151 10.05 -0.16 0.05
N HIS A 152 11.04 0.44 0.70
CA HIS A 152 12.37 -0.12 0.98
C HIS A 152 13.20 -0.40 -0.28
N LEU A 153 12.94 0.34 -1.36
CA LEU A 153 13.63 0.18 -2.64
C LEU A 153 15.13 0.51 -2.52
N SER A 154 15.98 -0.20 -3.26
CA SER A 154 17.38 0.20 -3.46
C SER A 154 17.49 1.32 -4.49
N GLN A 155 16.59 1.36 -5.46
CA GLN A 155 16.55 2.38 -6.51
C GLN A 155 15.11 2.68 -6.93
N ILE A 156 14.80 3.96 -7.10
CA ILE A 156 13.57 4.47 -7.73
C ILE A 156 13.84 4.63 -9.23
N ARG A 157 12.90 4.21 -10.08
CA ARG A 157 13.01 4.26 -11.55
C ARG A 157 11.99 5.19 -12.21
N VAL A 158 11.18 5.87 -11.42
CA VAL A 158 10.10 6.77 -11.88
C VAL A 158 10.15 8.09 -11.11
N ALA A 159 9.53 9.12 -11.63
CA ALA A 159 9.42 10.44 -11.00
C ALA A 159 7.97 10.81 -10.67
N VAL A 160 7.79 11.75 -9.75
CA VAL A 160 6.47 12.31 -9.43
C VAL A 160 5.87 12.94 -10.68
N GLY A 161 4.61 12.60 -10.98
CA GLY A 161 3.89 13.04 -12.16
C GLY A 161 3.88 12.03 -13.30
N ASP A 162 4.81 11.06 -13.33
CA ASP A 162 4.81 10.01 -14.34
C ASP A 162 3.50 9.22 -14.30
N VAL A 163 3.00 8.86 -15.48
CA VAL A 163 1.97 7.85 -15.64
C VAL A 163 2.67 6.53 -15.93
N VAL A 164 2.49 5.57 -15.03
CA VAL A 164 3.02 4.22 -15.20
C VAL A 164 1.91 3.29 -15.66
N GLU A 165 2.19 2.45 -16.63
CA GLU A 165 1.31 1.38 -17.05
C GLU A 165 1.53 0.13 -16.18
N ARG A 166 0.55 -0.77 -16.14
CA ARG A 166 0.67 -2.07 -15.49
C ARG A 166 1.88 -2.83 -16.04
N GLY A 167 2.78 -3.28 -15.15
CA GLY A 167 3.98 -4.02 -15.53
C GLY A 167 5.21 -3.15 -15.86
N VAL A 168 5.13 -1.84 -15.81
CA VAL A 168 6.31 -0.97 -15.92
C VAL A 168 7.15 -1.06 -14.65
N ILE A 169 8.48 -1.06 -14.77
CA ILE A 169 9.40 -1.09 -13.62
C ILE A 169 9.34 0.26 -12.89
N VAL A 170 8.92 0.24 -11.62
CA VAL A 170 8.86 1.43 -10.75
C VAL A 170 10.09 1.58 -9.87
N GLY A 171 10.84 0.51 -9.67
CA GLY A 171 12.05 0.53 -8.84
C GLY A 171 12.68 -0.85 -8.72
N LEU A 172 13.70 -0.94 -7.86
CA LEU A 172 14.40 -2.17 -7.53
C LEU A 172 14.26 -2.44 -6.03
N ALA A 173 14.02 -3.70 -5.64
CA ALA A 173 13.95 -4.12 -4.25
C ALA A 173 15.24 -3.78 -3.51
N GLY A 174 15.14 -3.53 -2.21
CA GLY A 174 16.29 -3.17 -1.39
C GLY A 174 16.03 -3.34 0.10
N ALA A 175 16.81 -2.61 0.90
CA ALA A 175 16.75 -2.63 2.36
C ALA A 175 16.94 -1.22 2.95
N THR A 176 16.38 -0.20 2.29
CA THR A 176 16.44 1.18 2.77
C THR A 176 15.36 1.47 3.82
N GLY A 177 15.58 2.45 4.71
CA GLY A 177 14.65 2.78 5.78
C GLY A 177 14.62 1.75 6.92
N ARG A 178 13.47 1.62 7.61
CA ARG A 178 13.31 0.73 8.77
C ARG A 178 12.89 -0.67 8.33
N VAL A 179 13.86 -1.52 8.05
CA VAL A 179 13.67 -2.91 7.60
C VAL A 179 14.76 -3.80 8.18
N THR A 180 14.55 -5.11 8.23
CA THR A 180 15.50 -6.08 8.77
C THR A 180 16.37 -6.76 7.72
N GLY A 181 16.04 -6.58 6.44
CA GLY A 181 16.79 -7.16 5.31
C GLY A 181 16.10 -6.85 3.98
N PRO A 182 16.67 -7.29 2.85
CA PRO A 182 16.13 -7.02 1.54
C PRO A 182 14.73 -7.63 1.35
N LEU A 183 13.80 -6.82 0.88
CA LEU A 183 12.41 -7.20 0.57
C LEU A 183 11.73 -6.09 -0.23
N LEU A 184 10.53 -6.35 -0.71
CA LEU A 184 9.55 -5.32 -1.06
C LEU A 184 8.47 -5.29 0.00
N HIS A 185 8.27 -4.16 0.67
CA HIS A 185 7.04 -3.91 1.39
C HIS A 185 6.02 -3.30 0.43
N LEU A 186 4.97 -4.06 0.15
CA LEU A 186 3.84 -3.63 -0.66
C LEU A 186 2.73 -3.13 0.26
N GLY A 187 2.36 -1.86 0.14
CA GLY A 187 1.20 -1.29 0.83
C GLY A 187 0.04 -1.10 -0.14
N ALA A 188 -1.19 -1.24 0.37
CA ALA A 188 -2.39 -0.89 -0.37
C ALA A 188 -3.36 -0.10 0.50
N ARG A 189 -4.06 0.86 -0.11
CA ARG A 189 -4.99 1.73 0.59
C ARG A 189 -6.16 2.13 -0.30
N ILE A 190 -7.34 2.21 0.29
CA ILE A 190 -8.52 2.87 -0.30
C ILE A 190 -9.01 3.90 0.71
N LEU A 191 -9.07 5.17 0.31
CA LEU A 191 -9.38 6.26 1.22
C LEU A 191 -8.47 6.23 2.47
N ARG A 192 -9.06 6.11 3.66
CA ARG A 192 -8.35 5.99 4.94
C ARG A 192 -8.08 4.55 5.37
N ALA A 193 -8.67 3.56 4.68
CA ALA A 193 -8.53 2.16 5.03
C ALA A 193 -7.25 1.56 4.44
N ARG A 194 -6.50 0.82 5.27
CA ARG A 194 -5.39 -0.02 4.83
C ARG A 194 -5.95 -1.37 4.44
N LEU A 195 -5.50 -1.91 3.32
CA LEU A 195 -5.92 -3.19 2.79
C LEU A 195 -4.78 -4.20 2.85
N ALA A 196 -5.12 -5.47 2.96
CA ALA A 196 -4.21 -6.54 2.58
C ALA A 196 -3.99 -6.44 1.06
N PRO A 197 -2.77 -6.16 0.55
CA PRO A 197 -2.57 -5.86 -0.87
C PRO A 197 -3.06 -6.95 -1.81
N PHE A 198 -2.93 -8.21 -1.39
CA PHE A 198 -3.38 -9.36 -2.18
C PHE A 198 -4.91 -9.46 -2.31
N SER A 199 -5.67 -8.85 -1.39
CA SER A 199 -7.13 -8.77 -1.54
C SER A 199 -7.52 -7.90 -2.74
N LEU A 200 -6.68 -6.89 -3.08
CA LEU A 200 -6.94 -6.05 -4.25
C LEU A 200 -6.69 -6.81 -5.56
N VAL A 201 -5.67 -7.68 -5.58
CA VAL A 201 -5.39 -8.56 -6.74
C VAL A 201 -6.56 -9.52 -6.99
N SER A 202 -7.06 -10.19 -5.94
CA SER A 202 -8.12 -11.20 -6.05
C SER A 202 -9.52 -10.63 -6.32
N LEU A 203 -9.83 -9.43 -5.81
CA LEU A 203 -11.17 -8.83 -5.99
C LEU A 203 -11.48 -8.48 -7.44
N LEU A 204 -10.48 -8.11 -8.23
CA LEU A 204 -10.69 -7.67 -9.60
C LEU A 204 -10.56 -8.80 -10.62
N GLU A 205 -10.03 -9.96 -10.23
CA GLU A 205 -10.15 -11.19 -11.04
C GLU A 205 -11.59 -11.71 -11.08
N ALA A 206 -12.35 -11.52 -9.98
CA ALA A 206 -13.74 -11.98 -9.87
C ALA A 206 -14.77 -11.12 -10.64
N THR A 207 -14.42 -9.88 -11.00
CA THR A 207 -15.33 -8.94 -11.69
C THR A 207 -15.20 -8.94 -13.20
N VAL A 208 -14.31 -9.72 -13.79
CA VAL A 208 -14.10 -9.85 -15.24
C VAL A 208 -14.91 -11.03 -15.84
N GLU A 209 -15.74 -11.71 -15.07
CA GLU A 209 -16.76 -12.58 -15.65
C GLU A 209 -17.86 -11.73 -16.28
N THR A 210 -17.64 -11.44 -17.49
CA THR A 210 -18.38 -10.91 -18.64
C THR A 210 -19.88 -11.14 -18.62
N GLU A 211 -20.61 -10.09 -18.89
CA GLU A 211 -21.83 -10.14 -19.73
C GLU A 211 -21.47 -10.30 -21.21
#